data_bff01276d2a300f5fe069663b0df8568
#
_entry.id   bff01276d2a300f5fe069663b0df8568
#
_cell.length_a   1.000
_cell.length_b   1.000
_cell.length_c   1.000
_cell.angle_alpha   90.00
_cell.angle_beta   90.00
_cell.angle_gamma   90.00
#
_symmetry.space_group_name_H-M   'P 1'
#
loop_
_entity.id
_entity.type
_entity.pdbx_description
1 polymer ?
#
loop_
_entity_poly.entity_id
_entity_poly.type
_entity_poly.pdbx_seq_one_letter_code
_entity_poly.pdbx_strand_id
1 'polypeptide(L)'
;QRLPRLALPSIAAGLPADILSRRPDLKAAELRLRESLATKDATTASYYPSISLTGNIGSSSTSLTQLLKNPALTLGASLSLPFLQYNDMKRDLAISQLDYEKAIVQYRQTLYQAFADVENALSARTELSQQVQLQQRNLELAEKVERLTQVRYRYGAVALKTLLDQQETTRTARLTLVNTKQSQYNAYVTLMQALGGSPIQQLPK
;
A
#
# COMPACT_ATOMS: atom_id res chain seq x y z
N GLN A 1 30.84 -8.00 2.55
CA GLN A 1 30.03 -6.76 2.66
C GLN A 1 29.74 -6.49 4.13
N ARG A 2 30.05 -5.30 4.62
CA ARG A 2 29.74 -4.89 5.99
C ARG A 2 28.37 -4.20 6.00
N LEU A 3 27.46 -4.66 6.85
CA LEU A 3 26.18 -3.96 7.09
C LEU A 3 26.46 -2.54 7.63
N PRO A 4 25.70 -1.53 7.19
CA PRO A 4 25.86 -0.17 7.69
C PRO A 4 25.62 -0.13 9.21
N ARG A 5 26.46 0.63 9.91
CA ARG A 5 26.37 0.83 11.37
C ARG A 5 25.45 1.99 11.75
N LEU A 6 24.51 2.35 10.88
CA LEU A 6 23.59 3.44 11.16
C LEU A 6 22.62 3.02 12.27
N ALA A 7 22.53 3.83 13.32
CA ALA A 7 21.44 3.72 14.29
C ALA A 7 20.13 3.99 13.58
N LEU A 8 19.17 3.07 13.71
CA LEU A 8 17.82 3.25 13.15
C LEU A 8 17.13 4.42 13.88
N PRO A 9 16.53 5.38 13.15
CA PRO A 9 15.82 6.50 13.76
C PRO A 9 14.72 6.02 14.70
N SER A 10 14.54 6.70 15.84
CA SER A 10 13.42 6.46 16.73
C SER A 10 12.14 6.97 16.07
N ILE A 11 11.15 6.10 15.94
CA ILE A 11 9.80 6.49 15.51
C ILE A 11 8.98 6.67 16.77
N ALA A 12 8.38 7.87 16.95
CA ALA A 12 7.53 8.15 18.09
C ALA A 12 6.32 7.20 18.10
N ALA A 13 6.08 6.56 19.25
CA ALA A 13 4.86 5.80 19.47
C ALA A 13 3.68 6.79 19.55
N GLY A 14 2.77 6.72 18.62
CA GLY A 14 1.63 7.63 18.50
C GLY A 14 1.59 8.16 17.06
N LEU A 15 1.12 7.32 16.15
CA LEU A 15 0.94 7.70 14.76
C LEU A 15 -0.38 8.46 14.64
N PRO A 16 -0.36 9.75 14.29
CA PRO A 16 -1.59 10.47 13.94
C PRO A 16 -2.29 9.77 12.77
N ALA A 17 -3.60 9.73 12.79
CA ALA A 17 -4.41 9.21 11.67
C ALA A 17 -4.04 9.86 10.32
N ASP A 18 -3.45 11.06 10.35
CA ASP A 18 -2.94 11.79 9.18
C ASP A 18 -1.83 11.05 8.41
N ILE A 19 -1.08 10.17 9.06
CA ILE A 19 -0.04 9.39 8.37
C ILE A 19 -0.68 8.30 7.50
N LEU A 20 -1.79 7.72 7.95
CA LEU A 20 -2.55 6.76 7.15
C LEU A 20 -3.17 7.40 5.90
N SER A 21 -3.49 8.70 5.94
CA SER A 21 -3.99 9.42 4.77
C SER A 21 -2.94 9.60 3.66
N ARG A 22 -1.65 9.40 3.97
CA ARG A 22 -0.54 9.43 3.00
C ARG A 22 -0.37 8.11 2.24
N ARG A 23 -0.99 7.04 2.69
CA ARG A 23 -0.92 5.75 2.00
C ARG A 23 -1.68 5.82 0.67
N PRO A 24 -1.02 5.50 -0.46
CA PRO A 24 -1.65 5.59 -1.78
C PRO A 24 -2.78 4.57 -1.98
N ASP A 25 -2.72 3.42 -1.29
CA ASP A 25 -3.77 2.39 -1.33
C ASP A 25 -5.06 2.86 -0.63
N LEU A 26 -4.96 3.56 0.52
CA LEU A 26 -6.10 4.16 1.19
C LEU A 26 -6.71 5.30 0.37
N LYS A 27 -5.88 6.14 -0.23
CA LYS A 27 -6.35 7.19 -1.14
C LYS A 27 -7.06 6.62 -2.36
N ALA A 28 -6.54 5.54 -2.94
CA ALA A 28 -7.18 4.85 -4.05
C ALA A 28 -8.53 4.25 -3.63
N ALA A 29 -8.61 3.64 -2.44
CA ALA A 29 -9.86 3.10 -1.91
C ALA A 29 -10.90 4.20 -1.63
N GLU A 30 -10.48 5.35 -1.12
CA GLU A 30 -11.34 6.53 -0.93
C GLU A 30 -11.88 7.06 -2.27
N LEU A 31 -11.03 7.17 -3.29
CA LEU A 31 -11.45 7.62 -4.60
C LEU A 31 -12.45 6.66 -5.26
N ARG A 32 -12.26 5.33 -5.11
CA ARG A 32 -13.22 4.33 -5.58
C ARG A 32 -14.57 4.43 -4.84
N LEU A 33 -14.55 4.74 -3.55
CA LEU A 33 -15.77 4.98 -2.79
C LEU A 33 -16.51 6.22 -3.31
N ARG A 34 -15.79 7.30 -3.60
CA ARG A 34 -16.38 8.52 -4.21
C ARG A 34 -16.90 8.26 -5.62
N GLU A 35 -16.20 7.48 -6.43
CA GLU A 35 -16.64 7.03 -7.76
C GLU A 35 -17.95 6.27 -7.67
N SER A 36 -18.06 5.31 -6.74
CA SER A 36 -19.28 4.53 -6.52
C SER A 36 -20.46 5.41 -6.09
N LEU A 37 -20.23 6.43 -5.25
CA LEU A 37 -21.26 7.42 -4.90
C LEU A 37 -21.70 8.23 -6.12
N ALA A 38 -20.75 8.74 -6.91
CA ALA A 38 -21.04 9.51 -8.12
C ALA A 38 -21.79 8.65 -9.16
N THR A 39 -21.45 7.37 -9.27
CA THR A 39 -22.16 6.42 -10.14
C THR A 39 -23.61 6.21 -9.69
N LYS A 40 -23.85 6.06 -8.41
CA LYS A 40 -25.21 5.99 -7.84
C LYS A 40 -26.01 7.25 -8.16
N ASP A 41 -25.42 8.42 -7.97
CA ASP A 41 -26.07 9.71 -8.26
C ASP A 41 -26.34 9.86 -9.78
N ALA A 42 -25.41 9.45 -10.63
CA ALA A 42 -25.58 9.43 -12.09
C ALA A 42 -26.68 8.46 -12.51
N THR A 43 -26.78 7.28 -11.90
CA THR A 43 -27.86 6.32 -12.16
C THR A 43 -29.21 6.96 -11.78
N THR A 44 -29.30 7.64 -10.66
CA THR A 44 -30.52 8.37 -10.26
C THR A 44 -30.86 9.47 -11.25
N ALA A 45 -29.85 10.24 -11.69
CA ALA A 45 -30.03 11.34 -12.64
C ALA A 45 -30.45 10.86 -14.03
N SER A 46 -30.04 9.65 -14.45
CA SER A 46 -30.34 9.09 -15.78
C SER A 46 -31.85 8.83 -15.99
N TYR A 47 -32.63 8.74 -14.90
CA TYR A 47 -34.07 8.56 -14.95
C TYR A 47 -34.87 9.86 -14.99
N TYR A 48 -34.22 11.04 -14.92
CA TYR A 48 -34.90 12.32 -15.14
C TYR A 48 -35.23 12.53 -16.61
N PRO A 49 -36.30 13.29 -16.91
CA PRO A 49 -36.63 13.66 -18.29
C PRO A 49 -35.48 14.40 -18.97
N SER A 50 -35.14 14.01 -20.18
CA SER A 50 -34.14 14.71 -20.98
C SER A 50 -34.73 15.22 -22.31
N ILE A 51 -34.37 16.46 -22.67
CA ILE A 51 -34.75 17.10 -23.91
C ILE A 51 -33.47 17.27 -24.72
N SER A 52 -33.45 16.72 -25.94
CA SER A 52 -32.36 16.89 -26.88
C SER A 52 -32.85 17.73 -28.09
N LEU A 53 -32.10 18.77 -28.41
CA LEU A 53 -32.30 19.59 -29.61
C LEU A 53 -31.14 19.29 -30.59
N THR A 54 -31.46 18.84 -31.77
CA THR A 54 -30.48 18.55 -32.84
C THR A 54 -30.67 19.49 -34.00
N GLY A 55 -29.57 20.06 -34.47
CA GLY A 55 -29.56 20.87 -35.70
C GLY A 55 -28.49 20.32 -36.65
N ASN A 56 -28.86 20.04 -37.85
CA ASN A 56 -27.94 19.64 -38.93
C ASN A 56 -28.10 20.57 -40.13
N ILE A 57 -26.97 21.12 -40.55
CA ILE A 57 -26.88 21.90 -41.77
C ILE A 57 -26.07 21.10 -42.77
N GLY A 58 -26.67 20.74 -43.89
CA GLY A 58 -26.01 19.97 -44.92
C GLY A 58 -26.35 20.53 -46.31
N SER A 59 -25.54 20.19 -47.25
CA SER A 59 -25.84 20.40 -48.69
C SER A 59 -25.51 19.14 -49.44
N SER A 60 -26.41 18.66 -50.27
CA SER A 60 -26.18 17.50 -51.13
C SER A 60 -26.28 17.89 -52.56
N SER A 61 -25.25 17.56 -53.35
CA SER A 61 -25.23 17.82 -54.80
C SER A 61 -24.42 16.72 -55.50
N THR A 62 -24.84 16.40 -56.72
CA THR A 62 -24.12 15.48 -57.61
C THR A 62 -22.96 16.17 -58.33
N SER A 63 -22.82 17.50 -58.23
CA SER A 63 -21.71 18.28 -58.83
C SER A 63 -21.20 19.33 -57.82
N LEU A 64 -19.88 19.53 -57.81
CA LEU A 64 -19.19 20.49 -56.94
C LEU A 64 -19.65 21.93 -57.09
N THR A 65 -20.06 22.31 -58.30
CA THR A 65 -20.54 23.66 -58.61
C THR A 65 -21.94 23.96 -58.06
N GLN A 66 -22.71 22.96 -57.69
CA GLN A 66 -24.06 23.13 -57.15
C GLN A 66 -24.15 22.85 -55.60
N LEU A 67 -23.04 22.55 -54.98
CA LEU A 67 -23.02 22.22 -53.57
C LEU A 67 -23.59 23.32 -52.67
N LEU A 68 -23.44 24.58 -53.05
CA LEU A 68 -23.94 25.75 -52.31
C LEU A 68 -25.37 26.16 -52.71
N LYS A 69 -25.97 25.54 -53.73
CA LYS A 69 -27.29 25.93 -54.26
C LYS A 69 -28.45 25.19 -53.57
N ASN A 70 -28.17 24.11 -52.78
CA ASN A 70 -29.19 23.33 -52.10
C ASN A 70 -28.88 23.18 -50.61
N PRO A 71 -28.90 24.23 -49.81
CA PRO A 71 -28.74 24.11 -48.35
C PRO A 71 -29.98 23.44 -47.74
N ALA A 72 -29.76 22.39 -46.95
CA ALA A 72 -30.79 21.73 -46.14
C ALA A 72 -30.50 21.99 -44.66
N LEU A 73 -31.45 22.58 -43.98
CA LEU A 73 -31.42 22.73 -42.52
C LEU A 73 -32.46 21.77 -41.91
N THR A 74 -31.99 20.87 -41.07
CA THR A 74 -32.86 19.96 -40.33
C THR A 74 -32.78 20.31 -38.86
N LEU A 75 -33.92 20.65 -38.25
CA LEU A 75 -34.04 20.84 -36.82
C LEU A 75 -34.91 19.70 -36.23
N GLY A 76 -34.41 19.05 -35.19
CA GLY A 76 -35.11 17.99 -34.52
C GLY A 76 -35.14 18.26 -33.00
N ALA A 77 -36.27 17.97 -32.37
CA ALA A 77 -36.39 17.95 -30.92
C ALA A 77 -36.88 16.56 -30.48
N SER A 78 -36.24 15.99 -29.50
CA SER A 78 -36.68 14.72 -28.90
C SER A 78 -36.79 14.84 -27.38
N LEU A 79 -37.86 14.23 -26.83
CA LEU A 79 -38.09 14.14 -25.41
C LEU A 79 -37.95 12.68 -25.00
N SER A 80 -37.06 12.41 -24.06
CA SER A 80 -36.88 11.08 -23.43
C SER A 80 -37.45 11.08 -22.01
N LEU A 81 -38.26 10.07 -21.68
CA LEU A 81 -38.93 9.92 -20.39
C LEU A 81 -38.61 8.54 -19.78
N PRO A 82 -37.34 8.31 -19.31
CA PRO A 82 -36.90 7.00 -18.81
C PRO A 82 -37.66 6.53 -17.56
N PHE A 83 -38.17 7.44 -16.75
CA PHE A 83 -38.91 7.11 -15.52
C PHE A 83 -40.20 6.32 -15.78
N LEU A 84 -40.70 6.27 -17.01
CA LEU A 84 -41.84 5.41 -17.39
C LEU A 84 -41.50 3.92 -17.30
N GLN A 85 -40.23 3.55 -17.32
CA GLN A 85 -39.75 2.19 -17.06
C GLN A 85 -39.54 1.95 -15.55
N TYR A 86 -40.61 2.12 -14.79
CA TYR A 86 -40.57 2.13 -13.31
C TYR A 86 -39.91 0.91 -12.69
N ASN A 87 -40.16 -0.30 -13.21
CA ASN A 87 -39.60 -1.54 -12.67
C ASN A 87 -38.08 -1.61 -12.90
N ASP A 88 -37.61 -1.18 -14.06
CA ASP A 88 -36.19 -1.12 -14.39
C ASP A 88 -35.49 -0.05 -13.55
N MET A 89 -36.08 1.14 -13.45
CA MET A 89 -35.61 2.20 -12.57
C MET A 89 -35.42 1.73 -11.14
N LYS A 90 -36.45 1.09 -10.55
CA LYS A 90 -36.38 0.59 -9.17
C LYS A 90 -35.27 -0.43 -8.97
N ARG A 91 -35.10 -1.34 -9.94
CA ARG A 91 -34.05 -2.37 -9.91
C ARG A 91 -32.65 -1.75 -10.00
N ASP A 92 -32.44 -0.84 -10.95
CA ASP A 92 -31.15 -0.21 -11.21
C ASP A 92 -30.72 0.70 -10.03
N LEU A 93 -31.68 1.41 -9.42
CA LEU A 93 -31.43 2.18 -8.21
C LEU A 93 -31.07 1.27 -7.03
N ALA A 94 -31.73 0.12 -6.88
CA ALA A 94 -31.40 -0.82 -5.83
C ALA A 94 -29.99 -1.46 -6.04
N ILE A 95 -29.64 -1.79 -7.28
CA ILE A 95 -28.30 -2.30 -7.62
C ILE A 95 -27.24 -1.24 -7.31
N SER A 96 -27.41 -0.02 -7.78
CA SER A 96 -26.43 1.06 -7.55
C SER A 96 -26.26 1.41 -6.06
N GLN A 97 -27.35 1.29 -5.27
CA GLN A 97 -27.28 1.43 -3.81
C GLN A 97 -26.45 0.32 -3.16
N LEU A 98 -26.67 -0.94 -3.56
CA LEU A 98 -25.91 -2.09 -3.04
C LEU A 98 -24.42 -2.02 -3.44
N ASP A 99 -24.12 -1.56 -4.64
CA ASP A 99 -22.73 -1.35 -5.10
C ASP A 99 -22.03 -0.27 -4.28
N TYR A 100 -22.73 0.80 -3.92
CA TYR A 100 -22.20 1.82 -3.01
C TYR A 100 -21.96 1.25 -1.59
N GLU A 101 -22.89 0.50 -1.04
CA GLU A 101 -22.72 -0.16 0.28
C GLU A 101 -21.55 -1.14 0.28
N LYS A 102 -21.39 -1.91 -0.80
CA LYS A 102 -20.23 -2.80 -1.01
C LYS A 102 -18.92 -1.99 -1.03
N ALA A 103 -18.88 -0.85 -1.71
CA ALA A 103 -17.70 0.02 -1.75
C ALA A 103 -17.34 0.56 -0.35
N ILE A 104 -18.33 0.90 0.49
CA ILE A 104 -18.11 1.28 1.90
C ILE A 104 -17.42 0.14 2.68
N VAL A 105 -17.92 -1.08 2.53
CA VAL A 105 -17.34 -2.25 3.23
C VAL A 105 -15.90 -2.49 2.77
N GLN A 106 -15.63 -2.42 1.47
CA GLN A 106 -14.29 -2.56 0.91
C GLN A 106 -13.32 -1.48 1.42
N TYR A 107 -13.77 -0.23 1.50
CA TYR A 107 -12.97 0.85 2.07
C TYR A 107 -12.62 0.58 3.53
N ARG A 108 -13.60 0.17 4.36
CA ARG A 108 -13.38 -0.18 5.76
C ARG A 108 -12.39 -1.34 5.91
N GLN A 109 -12.50 -2.36 5.07
CA GLN A 109 -11.58 -3.50 5.08
C GLN A 109 -10.14 -3.06 4.76
N THR A 110 -9.95 -2.22 3.74
CA THR A 110 -8.63 -1.66 3.40
C THR A 110 -8.06 -0.85 4.56
N LEU A 111 -8.90 -0.06 5.24
CA LEU A 111 -8.51 0.72 6.41
C LEU A 111 -8.06 -0.18 7.58
N TYR A 112 -8.83 -1.21 7.91
CA TYR A 112 -8.47 -2.15 8.99
C TYR A 112 -7.19 -2.92 8.67
N GLN A 113 -7.01 -3.33 7.40
CA GLN A 113 -5.76 -3.96 6.97
C GLN A 113 -4.56 -3.01 7.13
N ALA A 114 -4.73 -1.75 6.78
CA ALA A 114 -3.68 -0.74 6.94
C ALA A 114 -3.28 -0.54 8.42
N PHE A 115 -4.24 -0.55 9.35
CA PHE A 115 -3.94 -0.51 10.79
C PHE A 115 -3.20 -1.76 11.25
N ALA A 116 -3.67 -2.94 10.83
CA ALA A 116 -3.02 -4.21 11.19
C ALA A 116 -1.57 -4.28 10.67
N ASP A 117 -1.33 -3.80 9.44
CA ASP A 117 0.02 -3.74 8.84
C ASP A 117 0.97 -2.88 9.70
N VAL A 118 0.52 -1.71 10.16
CA VAL A 118 1.32 -0.80 10.98
C VAL A 118 1.59 -1.43 12.36
N GLU A 119 0.59 -2.01 13.00
CA GLU A 119 0.73 -2.64 14.32
C GLU A 119 1.68 -3.84 14.27
N ASN A 120 1.52 -4.72 13.27
CA ASN A 120 2.41 -5.84 13.05
C ASN A 120 3.86 -5.40 12.78
N ALA A 121 4.04 -4.35 11.98
CA ALA A 121 5.38 -3.83 11.67
C ALA A 121 6.05 -3.17 12.90
N LEU A 122 5.29 -2.49 13.77
CA LEU A 122 5.78 -1.93 15.03
C LEU A 122 6.19 -3.04 16.02
N SER A 123 5.36 -4.07 16.15
CA SER A 123 5.64 -5.24 16.99
C SER A 123 6.90 -5.94 16.51
N ALA A 124 6.98 -6.29 15.23
CA ALA A 124 8.15 -6.93 14.63
C ALA A 124 9.44 -6.12 14.84
N ARG A 125 9.39 -4.78 14.70
CA ARG A 125 10.53 -3.91 14.97
C ARG A 125 11.00 -4.02 16.44
N THR A 126 10.08 -4.01 17.38
CA THR A 126 10.38 -4.07 18.80
C THR A 126 11.01 -5.41 19.16
N GLU A 127 10.42 -6.51 18.72
CA GLU A 127 10.90 -7.87 18.96
C GLU A 127 12.27 -8.11 18.35
N LEU A 128 12.48 -7.72 17.09
CA LEU A 128 13.77 -7.86 16.43
C LEU A 128 14.87 -7.00 17.07
N SER A 129 14.51 -5.83 17.62
CA SER A 129 15.47 -5.02 18.38
C SER A 129 15.96 -5.75 19.64
N GLN A 130 15.06 -6.37 20.38
CA GLN A 130 15.40 -7.20 21.55
C GLN A 130 16.22 -8.43 21.15
N GLN A 131 15.82 -9.09 20.07
CA GLN A 131 16.51 -10.27 19.56
C GLN A 131 17.95 -9.95 19.12
N VAL A 132 18.20 -8.80 18.46
CA VAL A 132 19.55 -8.35 18.13
C VAL A 132 20.41 -8.18 19.38
N GLN A 133 19.86 -7.58 20.45
CA GLN A 133 20.61 -7.42 21.72
C GLN A 133 20.96 -8.79 22.35
N LEU A 134 20.04 -9.75 22.34
CA LEU A 134 20.28 -11.11 22.84
C LEU A 134 21.34 -11.85 22.01
N GLN A 135 21.25 -11.76 20.67
CA GLN A 135 22.24 -12.37 19.79
C GLN A 135 23.63 -11.73 19.92
N GLN A 136 23.68 -10.44 20.21
CA GLN A 136 24.94 -9.75 20.47
C GLN A 136 25.60 -10.27 21.75
N ARG A 137 24.85 -10.43 22.84
CA ARG A 137 25.34 -11.04 24.08
C ARG A 137 25.78 -12.48 23.87
N ASN A 138 25.02 -13.26 23.09
CA ASN A 138 25.37 -14.62 22.75
C ASN A 138 26.73 -14.69 22.02
N LEU A 139 26.96 -13.83 21.04
CA LEU A 139 28.24 -13.73 20.35
C LEU A 139 29.38 -13.35 21.29
N GLU A 140 29.18 -12.35 22.18
CA GLU A 140 30.19 -11.94 23.16
C GLU A 140 30.60 -13.10 24.10
N LEU A 141 29.62 -13.88 24.56
CA LEU A 141 29.88 -15.07 25.39
C LEU A 141 30.59 -16.16 24.60
N ALA A 142 30.19 -16.46 23.37
CA ALA A 142 30.85 -17.43 22.51
C ALA A 142 32.31 -17.04 22.22
N GLU A 143 32.58 -15.77 21.91
CA GLU A 143 33.94 -15.27 21.74
C GLU A 143 34.78 -15.33 23.01
N LYS A 144 34.17 -15.11 24.19
CA LYS A 144 34.86 -15.30 25.48
C LYS A 144 35.24 -16.75 25.74
N VAL A 145 34.32 -17.69 25.48
CA VAL A 145 34.56 -19.13 25.64
C VAL A 145 35.64 -19.59 24.62
N GLU A 146 35.59 -19.14 23.37
CA GLU A 146 36.60 -19.44 22.39
C GLU A 146 38.00 -18.98 22.83
N ARG A 147 38.14 -17.76 23.33
CA ARG A 147 39.42 -17.25 23.85
C ARG A 147 39.94 -18.10 25.02
N LEU A 148 39.07 -18.47 25.95
CA LEU A 148 39.44 -19.33 27.06
C LEU A 148 39.85 -20.73 26.62
N THR A 149 39.12 -21.31 25.65
CA THR A 149 39.42 -22.63 25.09
C THR A 149 40.74 -22.61 24.34
N GLN A 150 41.03 -21.51 23.59
CA GLN A 150 42.30 -21.32 22.93
C GLN A 150 43.51 -21.27 23.91
N VAL A 151 43.35 -20.61 25.06
CA VAL A 151 44.37 -20.60 26.12
C VAL A 151 44.56 -22.01 26.69
N ARG A 152 43.47 -22.71 27.00
CA ARG A 152 43.52 -24.10 27.49
C ARG A 152 44.19 -25.07 26.51
N TYR A 153 43.94 -24.93 25.22
CA TYR A 153 44.57 -25.69 24.17
C TYR A 153 46.12 -25.44 24.12
N ARG A 154 46.54 -24.18 24.20
CA ARG A 154 47.96 -23.81 24.26
C ARG A 154 48.73 -24.46 25.42
N TYR A 155 48.06 -24.65 26.55
CA TYR A 155 48.62 -25.31 27.71
C TYR A 155 48.38 -26.83 27.72
N GLY A 156 47.87 -27.42 26.64
CA GLY A 156 47.63 -28.85 26.51
C GLY A 156 46.45 -29.40 27.32
N ALA A 157 45.60 -28.52 27.89
CA ALA A 157 44.49 -28.91 28.75
C ALA A 157 43.23 -29.37 28.00
N VAL A 158 43.13 -29.14 26.67
CA VAL A 158 42.02 -29.58 25.84
C VAL A 158 42.52 -30.02 24.45
N ALA A 159 41.78 -30.90 23.77
CA ALA A 159 42.07 -31.35 22.43
C ALA A 159 41.82 -30.31 21.35
N LEU A 160 42.51 -30.35 20.24
CA LEU A 160 42.29 -29.47 19.06
C LEU A 160 40.84 -29.49 18.59
N LYS A 161 40.23 -30.67 18.59
CA LYS A 161 38.80 -30.81 18.25
C LYS A 161 37.91 -29.87 19.04
N THR A 162 38.12 -29.77 20.38
CA THR A 162 37.34 -28.89 21.23
C THR A 162 37.52 -27.42 20.87
N LEU A 163 38.72 -27.00 20.45
CA LEU A 163 38.96 -25.64 19.98
C LEU A 163 38.21 -25.36 18.64
N LEU A 164 38.30 -26.29 17.71
CA LEU A 164 37.63 -26.16 16.41
C LEU A 164 36.10 -26.14 16.55
N ASP A 165 35.55 -26.99 17.39
CA ASP A 165 34.10 -26.99 17.69
C ASP A 165 33.63 -25.64 18.29
N GLN A 166 34.47 -25.04 19.16
CA GLN A 166 34.16 -23.72 19.74
C GLN A 166 34.29 -22.59 18.72
N GLN A 167 35.26 -22.65 17.80
CA GLN A 167 35.37 -21.70 16.70
C GLN A 167 34.16 -21.75 15.78
N GLU A 168 33.68 -22.95 15.47
CA GLU A 168 32.46 -23.13 14.67
C GLU A 168 31.22 -22.57 15.40
N THR A 169 31.12 -22.77 16.71
CA THR A 169 30.06 -22.16 17.56
C THR A 169 30.09 -20.64 17.46
N THR A 170 31.27 -20.03 17.60
CA THR A 170 31.43 -18.57 17.49
C THR A 170 31.08 -18.07 16.08
N ARG A 171 31.51 -18.81 15.03
CA ARG A 171 31.17 -18.49 13.63
C ARG A 171 29.66 -18.50 13.40
N THR A 172 28.99 -19.52 13.90
CA THR A 172 27.53 -19.66 13.80
C THR A 172 26.81 -18.54 14.56
N ALA A 173 27.24 -18.21 15.78
CA ALA A 173 26.67 -17.09 16.54
C ALA A 173 26.83 -15.74 15.78
N ARG A 174 27.97 -15.53 15.12
CA ARG A 174 28.23 -14.34 14.32
C ARG A 174 27.31 -14.27 13.09
N LEU A 175 27.10 -15.38 12.37
CA LEU A 175 26.18 -15.46 11.24
C LEU A 175 24.75 -15.21 11.70
N THR A 176 24.30 -15.78 12.81
CA THR A 176 22.97 -15.57 13.37
C THR A 176 22.75 -14.09 13.70
N LEU A 177 23.72 -13.43 14.33
CA LEU A 177 23.62 -11.98 14.61
C LEU A 177 23.48 -11.15 13.33
N VAL A 178 24.25 -11.48 12.27
CA VAL A 178 24.16 -10.77 10.98
C VAL A 178 22.79 -10.96 10.36
N ASN A 179 22.26 -12.17 10.34
CA ASN A 179 20.93 -12.47 9.80
C ASN A 179 19.82 -11.77 10.61
N THR A 180 19.92 -11.74 11.93
CA THR A 180 18.96 -11.04 12.80
C THR A 180 19.00 -9.53 12.55
N LYS A 181 20.18 -8.93 12.38
CA LYS A 181 20.32 -7.52 11.98
C LYS A 181 19.71 -7.24 10.62
N GLN A 182 19.89 -8.11 9.65
CA GLN A 182 19.25 -7.98 8.34
C GLN A 182 17.72 -7.98 8.49
N SER A 183 17.17 -8.91 9.27
CA SER A 183 15.73 -8.96 9.54
C SER A 183 15.22 -7.68 10.21
N GLN A 184 15.99 -7.10 11.14
CA GLN A 184 15.69 -5.82 11.77
C GLN A 184 15.63 -4.66 10.76
N TYR A 185 16.57 -4.60 9.82
CA TYR A 185 16.52 -3.58 8.75
C TYR A 185 15.31 -3.78 7.83
N ASN A 186 15.00 -5.02 7.47
CA ASN A 186 13.83 -5.33 6.67
C ASN A 186 12.52 -4.91 7.38
N ALA A 187 12.39 -5.22 8.67
CA ALA A 187 11.23 -4.80 9.47
C ALA A 187 11.11 -3.26 9.54
N TYR A 188 12.24 -2.54 9.62
CA TYR A 188 12.23 -1.09 9.57
C TYR A 188 11.73 -0.56 8.21
N VAL A 189 12.17 -1.15 7.10
CA VAL A 189 11.69 -0.78 5.76
C VAL A 189 10.20 -1.07 5.60
N THR A 190 9.74 -2.25 6.07
CA THR A 190 8.32 -2.61 6.06
C THR A 190 7.48 -1.61 6.87
N LEU A 191 7.97 -1.18 8.04
CA LEU A 191 7.30 -0.16 8.83
C LEU A 191 7.20 1.17 8.07
N MET A 192 8.29 1.63 7.43
CA MET A 192 8.26 2.84 6.61
C MET A 192 7.25 2.74 5.46
N GLN A 193 7.17 1.58 4.82
CA GLN A 193 6.19 1.32 3.77
C GLN A 193 4.75 1.35 4.31
N ALA A 194 4.51 0.71 5.45
CA ALA A 194 3.20 0.70 6.11
C ALA A 194 2.73 2.10 6.53
N LEU A 195 3.67 3.02 6.79
CA LEU A 195 3.41 4.41 7.14
C LEU A 195 3.20 5.33 5.90
N GLY A 196 3.27 4.78 4.69
CA GLY A 196 3.10 5.55 3.44
C GLY A 196 4.35 6.28 2.98
N GLY A 197 5.55 5.90 3.43
CA GLY A 197 6.83 6.42 2.99
C GLY A 197 7.74 6.93 4.12
N SER A 198 8.94 7.35 3.75
CA SER A 198 9.94 7.84 4.71
C SER A 198 9.58 9.23 5.24
N PRO A 199 9.71 9.48 6.56
CA PRO A 199 9.60 10.82 7.13
C PRO A 199 10.72 11.78 6.68
N ILE A 200 11.70 11.28 5.93
CA ILE A 200 12.87 12.05 5.45
C ILE A 200 12.50 13.08 4.37
N GLN A 201 11.27 13.05 3.82
CA GLN A 201 10.84 14.04 2.82
C GLN A 201 10.54 15.45 3.36
N GLN A 202 10.84 15.71 4.64
CA GLN A 202 10.69 17.03 5.24
C GLN A 202 12.06 17.63 5.65
N LEU A 203 13.10 17.47 4.85
CA LEU A 203 14.23 18.39 4.94
C LEU A 203 13.76 19.74 4.39
N PRO A 204 13.77 20.82 5.19
CA PRO A 204 13.46 22.15 4.68
C PRO A 204 14.46 22.52 3.59
N LYS A 205 13.96 23.11 2.49
CA LYS A 205 14.78 23.76 1.47
C LYS A 205 15.53 24.92 2.06
#